data_50ce95cd4e46d7f7be8650226f77be40
#
_entry.id   50ce95cd4e46d7f7be8650226f77be40
#
_cell.length_a   1.000
_cell.length_b   1.000
_cell.length_c   1.000
_cell.angle_alpha   90.00
_cell.angle_beta   90.00
_cell.angle_gamma   90.00
#
_symmetry.space_group_name_H-M   'P 1'
#
loop_
_entity.id
_entity.type
_entity.pdbx_description
1 polymer ?
#
loop_
_entity_poly.entity_id
_entity_poly.type
_entity_poly.pdbx_seq_one_letter_code
_entity_poly.pdbx_strand_id
1 'polypeptide(L)'
;MKKIIIILFSTLLLNQQVLAVTLFEALTEAYKNNTDLNAERENLNISEEDLKISKSSYLPSVTISGSKSQEDTSKLTNRVGTIVAVNDVDPSTQSIKIEQTLIDFGRNADVKKNKIGINLAGSRLLKKEQEVLLKAVEAYSGLILANKTLKINQRNLNLLERQVETNRARLERGQITLSDLAQS
;
A
#
# COMPACT_ATOMS: atom_id res chain seq x y z
N MET A 1 24.42 -23.45 34.34
CA MET A 1 23.43 -22.38 34.08
C MET A 1 23.18 -22.13 32.59
N LYS A 2 24.21 -21.95 31.73
CA LYS A 2 24.02 -21.68 30.25
C LYS A 2 23.25 -22.82 29.52
N LYS A 3 23.46 -24.09 29.85
CA LYS A 3 22.77 -25.25 29.21
C LYS A 3 21.27 -25.34 29.58
N ILE A 4 20.89 -24.93 30.79
CA ILE A 4 19.48 -24.88 31.24
C ILE A 4 18.70 -23.78 30.55
N ILE A 5 19.36 -22.63 30.30
CA ILE A 5 18.74 -21.49 29.57
C ILE A 5 18.47 -21.86 28.11
N ILE A 6 19.37 -22.62 27.47
CA ILE A 6 19.20 -23.08 26.08
C ILE A 6 18.02 -24.06 25.95
N ILE A 7 17.86 -24.96 26.91
CA ILE A 7 16.73 -25.91 26.95
C ILE A 7 15.42 -25.18 27.21
N LEU A 8 15.39 -24.18 28.10
CA LEU A 8 14.21 -23.40 28.39
C LEU A 8 13.79 -22.49 27.17
N PHE A 9 14.75 -21.99 26.40
CA PHE A 9 14.48 -21.22 25.19
C PHE A 9 14.02 -22.11 24.04
N SER A 10 14.51 -23.34 23.94
CA SER A 10 14.07 -24.34 22.95
C SER A 10 12.62 -24.79 23.15
N THR A 11 12.15 -24.90 24.39
CA THR A 11 10.77 -25.32 24.70
C THR A 11 9.74 -24.19 24.45
N LEU A 12 10.17 -22.91 24.46
CA LEU A 12 9.31 -21.76 24.18
C LEU A 12 8.95 -21.62 22.69
N LEU A 13 9.78 -22.19 21.79
CA LEU A 13 9.57 -22.11 20.34
C LEU A 13 8.62 -23.17 19.77
N LEU A 14 8.17 -24.16 20.58
CA LEU A 14 7.38 -25.29 20.11
C LEU A 14 5.86 -25.12 20.25
N ASN A 15 5.37 -24.01 20.79
CA ASN A 15 3.93 -23.77 20.96
C ASN A 15 3.34 -22.79 19.93
N GLN A 16 3.78 -22.82 18.69
CA GLN A 16 2.99 -22.23 17.63
C GLN A 16 1.86 -23.23 17.26
N GLN A 17 0.77 -23.19 18.00
CA GLN A 17 -0.48 -23.74 17.53
C GLN A 17 -0.84 -23.02 16.23
N VAL A 18 -0.70 -23.71 15.11
CA VAL A 18 -1.29 -23.27 13.84
C VAL A 18 -2.80 -23.33 14.02
N LEU A 19 -3.38 -22.28 14.58
CA LEU A 19 -4.83 -22.09 14.60
C LEU A 19 -5.26 -22.05 13.13
N ALA A 20 -6.17 -22.93 12.77
CA ALA A 20 -6.78 -22.89 11.44
C ALA A 20 -7.47 -21.53 11.31
N VAL A 21 -6.88 -20.64 10.52
CA VAL A 21 -7.44 -19.29 10.25
C VAL A 21 -8.82 -19.45 9.66
N THR A 22 -9.81 -18.86 10.29
CA THR A 22 -11.18 -18.86 9.79
C THR A 22 -11.33 -17.88 8.63
N LEU A 23 -12.36 -18.05 7.77
CA LEU A 23 -12.66 -17.09 6.72
C LEU A 23 -12.85 -15.66 7.28
N PHE A 24 -13.52 -15.56 8.43
CA PHE A 24 -13.76 -14.26 9.07
C PHE A 24 -12.46 -13.58 9.52
N GLU A 25 -11.52 -14.34 10.09
CA GLU A 25 -10.20 -13.81 10.46
C GLU A 25 -9.41 -13.37 9.22
N ALA A 26 -9.42 -14.19 8.16
CA ALA A 26 -8.75 -13.85 6.91
C ALA A 26 -9.32 -12.55 6.28
N LEU A 27 -10.64 -12.38 6.29
CA LEU A 27 -11.30 -11.16 5.81
C LEU A 27 -10.95 -9.95 6.69
N THR A 28 -10.92 -10.14 8.01
CA THR A 28 -10.58 -9.08 8.97
C THR A 28 -9.14 -8.60 8.77
N GLU A 29 -8.20 -9.53 8.59
CA GLU A 29 -6.80 -9.20 8.33
C GLU A 29 -6.62 -8.53 6.96
N ALA A 30 -7.29 -9.02 5.92
CA ALA A 30 -7.28 -8.39 4.61
C ALA A 30 -7.83 -6.95 4.68
N TYR A 31 -8.94 -6.73 5.39
CA TYR A 31 -9.55 -5.41 5.54
C TYR A 31 -8.67 -4.42 6.31
N LYS A 32 -7.96 -4.89 7.35
CA LYS A 32 -7.11 -4.02 8.19
C LYS A 32 -5.76 -3.73 7.58
N ASN A 33 -5.12 -4.74 6.99
CA ASN A 33 -3.70 -4.71 6.68
C ASN A 33 -3.40 -4.64 5.18
N ASN A 34 -4.43 -4.62 4.31
CA ASN A 34 -4.20 -4.49 2.88
C ASN A 34 -3.66 -3.08 2.54
N THR A 35 -2.49 -3.03 1.91
CA THR A 35 -1.78 -1.78 1.57
C THR A 35 -2.55 -0.93 0.57
N ASP A 36 -3.19 -1.56 -0.42
CA ASP A 36 -3.97 -0.85 -1.43
C ASP A 36 -5.21 -0.20 -0.82
N LEU A 37 -5.88 -0.91 0.11
CA LEU A 37 -7.04 -0.37 0.81
C LEU A 37 -6.65 0.79 1.74
N ASN A 38 -5.51 0.67 2.41
CA ASN A 38 -4.99 1.75 3.25
C ASN A 38 -4.61 2.97 2.39
N ALA A 39 -4.01 2.78 1.20
CA ALA A 39 -3.73 3.86 0.27
C ALA A 39 -5.02 4.57 -0.19
N GLU A 40 -6.12 3.83 -0.43
CA GLU A 40 -7.38 4.44 -0.82
C GLU A 40 -8.07 5.19 0.33
N ARG A 41 -7.88 4.76 1.59
CA ARG A 41 -8.28 5.54 2.78
C ARG A 41 -7.55 6.87 2.86
N GLU A 42 -6.24 6.88 2.57
CA GLU A 42 -5.47 8.13 2.53
C GLU A 42 -5.88 9.03 1.35
N ASN A 43 -6.28 8.47 0.20
CA ASN A 43 -6.84 9.24 -0.91
C ASN A 43 -8.14 9.97 -0.53
N LEU A 44 -8.96 9.36 0.32
CA LEU A 44 -10.14 10.02 0.89
C LEU A 44 -9.71 11.18 1.80
N ASN A 45 -8.75 10.97 2.70
CA ASN A 45 -8.19 12.02 3.56
C ASN A 45 -7.62 13.19 2.74
N ILE A 46 -6.87 12.90 1.65
CA ILE A 46 -6.36 13.91 0.73
C ILE A 46 -7.51 14.74 0.14
N SER A 47 -8.59 14.09 -0.30
CA SER A 47 -9.74 14.80 -0.86
C SER A 47 -10.44 15.71 0.17
N GLU A 48 -10.44 15.34 1.44
CA GLU A 48 -10.94 16.18 2.53
C GLU A 48 -10.03 17.39 2.78
N GLU A 49 -8.70 17.20 2.73
CA GLU A 49 -7.74 18.29 2.85
C GLU A 49 -7.81 19.24 1.65
N ASP A 50 -7.99 18.73 0.44
CA ASP A 50 -8.20 19.55 -0.78
C ASP A 50 -9.41 20.48 -0.64
N LEU A 51 -10.48 20.00 0.02
CA LEU A 51 -11.62 20.88 0.35
C LEU A 51 -11.23 21.96 1.36
N LYS A 52 -10.39 21.67 2.35
CA LYS A 52 -9.89 22.67 3.31
C LYS A 52 -9.00 23.69 2.60
N ILE A 53 -8.11 23.21 1.70
CA ILE A 53 -7.27 24.08 0.87
C ILE A 53 -8.13 25.01 0.00
N SER A 54 -9.17 24.51 -0.66
CA SER A 54 -10.04 25.36 -1.45
C SER A 54 -10.80 26.41 -0.63
N LYS A 55 -11.16 26.08 0.61
CA LYS A 55 -11.75 27.04 1.54
C LYS A 55 -10.73 28.07 2.02
N SER A 56 -9.46 27.71 2.16
CA SER A 56 -8.41 28.65 2.59
C SER A 56 -8.19 29.78 1.58
N SER A 57 -8.59 29.60 0.32
CA SER A 57 -8.54 30.67 -0.70
C SER A 57 -9.40 31.89 -0.38
N TYR A 58 -10.31 31.78 0.59
CA TYR A 58 -11.07 32.91 1.12
C TYR A 58 -10.31 33.71 2.18
N LEU A 59 -9.16 33.23 2.66
CA LEU A 59 -8.34 33.89 3.66
C LEU A 59 -7.29 34.80 2.99
N PRO A 60 -6.77 35.84 3.69
CA PRO A 60 -5.65 36.60 3.20
C PRO A 60 -4.37 35.76 3.14
N SER A 61 -3.57 35.96 2.09
CA SER A 61 -2.22 35.42 2.00
C SER A 61 -1.19 36.42 2.54
N VAL A 62 -0.22 35.93 3.31
CA VAL A 62 0.89 36.72 3.84
C VAL A 62 2.18 36.16 3.28
N THR A 63 2.89 37.00 2.51
CA THR A 63 4.18 36.64 1.93
C THR A 63 5.27 37.50 2.56
N ILE A 64 6.29 36.88 3.11
CA ILE A 64 7.50 37.54 3.62
C ILE A 64 8.62 37.21 2.64
N SER A 65 9.28 38.26 2.10
CA SER A 65 10.40 38.08 1.21
C SER A 65 11.58 38.99 1.62
N GLY A 66 12.78 38.46 1.40
CA GLY A 66 14.02 39.18 1.64
C GLY A 66 15.00 38.89 0.50
N SER A 67 15.65 39.93 0.02
CA SER A 67 16.73 39.80 -0.96
C SER A 67 17.91 40.64 -0.53
N LYS A 68 19.09 40.13 -0.78
CA LYS A 68 20.35 40.83 -0.65
C LYS A 68 21.13 40.61 -1.95
N SER A 69 21.53 41.72 -2.59
CA SER A 69 22.38 41.68 -3.77
C SER A 69 23.69 42.39 -3.48
N GLN A 70 24.71 41.99 -4.18
CA GLN A 70 26.00 42.68 -4.20
C GLN A 70 26.18 43.28 -5.58
N GLU A 71 26.37 44.63 -5.64
CA GLU A 71 26.56 45.33 -6.88
C GLU A 71 28.01 45.82 -6.98
N ASP A 72 28.68 45.43 -8.07
CA ASP A 72 30.00 46.00 -8.43
C ASP A 72 29.74 47.29 -9.25
N THR A 73 29.87 48.43 -8.60
CA THR A 73 29.65 49.77 -9.18
C THR A 73 30.88 50.34 -9.88
N SER A 74 31.98 49.62 -9.89
CA SER A 74 33.26 50.05 -10.51
C SER A 74 33.15 50.30 -12.02
N LYS A 75 32.13 49.77 -12.67
CA LYS A 75 31.88 49.89 -14.13
C LYS A 75 30.75 50.88 -14.51
N LEU A 76 30.19 51.58 -13.53
CA LEU A 76 29.12 52.54 -13.82
C LEU A 76 29.74 53.81 -14.42
N THR A 77 29.19 54.24 -15.56
CA THR A 77 29.49 55.51 -16.23
C THR A 77 28.26 56.38 -16.31
N ASN A 78 28.47 57.70 -16.21
CA ASN A 78 27.35 58.63 -16.45
C ASN A 78 27.00 58.71 -17.95
N ARG A 79 25.95 59.43 -18.27
CA ARG A 79 25.44 59.58 -19.66
C ARG A 79 26.47 60.25 -20.62
N VAL A 80 27.52 60.88 -20.09
CA VAL A 80 28.58 61.54 -20.85
C VAL A 80 29.82 60.63 -20.98
N GLY A 81 29.76 59.41 -20.46
CA GLY A 81 30.87 58.45 -20.52
C GLY A 81 31.96 58.64 -19.45
N THR A 82 31.72 59.50 -18.49
CA THR A 82 32.69 59.72 -17.39
C THR A 82 32.48 58.68 -16.29
N ILE A 83 33.56 58.08 -15.81
CA ILE A 83 33.50 57.15 -14.65
C ILE A 83 33.10 57.97 -13.42
N VAL A 84 32.01 57.57 -12.78
CA VAL A 84 31.55 58.17 -11.52
C VAL A 84 32.05 57.29 -10.40
N ALA A 85 32.78 57.85 -9.47
CA ALA A 85 33.18 57.16 -8.25
C ALA A 85 31.89 56.97 -7.38
N VAL A 86 31.33 55.79 -7.45
CA VAL A 86 30.20 55.38 -6.60
C VAL A 86 30.75 54.29 -5.65
N ASN A 87 30.45 54.43 -4.38
CA ASN A 87 30.79 53.36 -3.40
C ASN A 87 29.92 52.14 -3.71
N ASP A 88 30.53 50.95 -3.59
CA ASP A 88 29.79 49.70 -3.69
C ASP A 88 28.61 49.71 -2.74
N VAL A 89 27.45 49.38 -3.25
CA VAL A 89 26.20 49.35 -2.51
C VAL A 89 25.71 47.93 -2.52
N ASP A 90 25.56 47.34 -1.34
CA ASP A 90 24.93 46.04 -1.14
C ASP A 90 23.48 46.23 -0.76
N PRO A 91 22.56 46.39 -1.72
CA PRO A 91 21.16 46.61 -1.38
C PRO A 91 20.55 45.41 -0.72
N SER A 92 19.86 45.65 0.38
CA SER A 92 19.07 44.67 1.09
C SER A 92 17.63 45.13 1.16
N THR A 93 16.73 44.28 0.64
CA THR A 93 15.31 44.58 0.65
C THR A 93 14.58 43.50 1.45
N GLN A 94 13.73 43.96 2.37
CA GLN A 94 12.83 43.08 3.11
C GLN A 94 11.42 43.59 2.91
N SER A 95 10.47 42.69 2.59
CA SER A 95 9.09 43.07 2.38
C SER A 95 8.13 42.09 3.01
N ILE A 96 7.02 42.60 3.53
CA ILE A 96 5.86 41.84 3.96
C ILE A 96 4.70 42.28 3.06
N LYS A 97 4.13 41.32 2.34
CA LYS A 97 3.00 41.54 1.43
C LYS A 97 1.78 40.77 1.97
N ILE A 98 0.68 41.47 2.17
CA ILE A 98 -0.61 40.91 2.53
C ILE A 98 -1.56 41.08 1.38
N GLU A 99 -2.11 40.00 0.83
CA GLU A 99 -3.04 40.02 -0.28
C GLU A 99 -4.34 39.33 0.09
N GLN A 100 -5.46 40.03 -0.16
CA GLN A 100 -6.80 39.48 0.02
C GLN A 100 -7.58 39.68 -1.29
N THR A 101 -7.94 38.57 -1.92
CA THR A 101 -8.85 38.64 -3.08
C THR A 101 -10.28 38.85 -2.60
N LEU A 102 -10.90 39.95 -2.97
CA LEU A 102 -12.24 40.30 -2.50
C LEU A 102 -13.34 39.65 -3.36
N ILE A 103 -13.13 39.56 -4.67
CA ILE A 103 -14.10 38.99 -5.61
C ILE A 103 -13.41 38.00 -6.53
N ASP A 104 -13.91 36.75 -6.48
CA ASP A 104 -13.51 35.68 -7.38
C ASP A 104 -14.69 34.69 -7.53
N PHE A 105 -15.24 34.66 -8.74
CA PHE A 105 -16.40 33.81 -9.04
C PHE A 105 -16.04 32.31 -9.13
N GLY A 106 -14.75 31.97 -9.36
CA GLY A 106 -14.26 30.61 -9.45
C GLY A 106 -14.22 29.87 -8.13
N ARG A 107 -13.96 30.56 -7.00
CA ARG A 107 -13.80 29.93 -5.68
C ARG A 107 -14.98 29.08 -5.24
N ASN A 108 -16.20 29.56 -5.46
CA ASN A 108 -17.41 28.80 -5.13
C ASN A 108 -17.51 27.51 -5.94
N ALA A 109 -17.09 27.55 -7.21
CA ALA A 109 -17.07 26.39 -8.08
C ALA A 109 -16.01 25.37 -7.62
N ASP A 110 -14.82 25.84 -7.22
CA ASP A 110 -13.75 25.00 -6.71
C ASP A 110 -14.13 24.31 -5.39
N VAL A 111 -14.74 25.03 -4.45
CA VAL A 111 -15.26 24.43 -3.20
C VAL A 111 -16.33 23.38 -3.50
N LYS A 112 -17.26 23.64 -4.42
CA LYS A 112 -18.27 22.66 -4.83
C LYS A 112 -17.64 21.44 -5.49
N LYS A 113 -16.67 21.64 -6.39
CA LYS A 113 -15.91 20.58 -7.06
C LYS A 113 -15.23 19.66 -6.03
N ASN A 114 -14.50 20.24 -5.07
CA ASN A 114 -13.79 19.45 -4.05
C ASN A 114 -14.75 18.75 -3.09
N LYS A 115 -15.91 19.33 -2.78
CA LYS A 115 -16.97 18.66 -2.03
C LYS A 115 -17.51 17.42 -2.76
N ILE A 116 -17.70 17.50 -4.09
CA ILE A 116 -18.08 16.35 -4.91
C ILE A 116 -16.93 15.35 -5.01
N GLY A 117 -15.67 15.83 -5.03
CA GLY A 117 -14.46 15.01 -5.00
C GLY A 117 -14.42 14.06 -3.82
N ILE A 118 -14.82 14.49 -2.62
CA ILE A 118 -14.92 13.63 -1.43
C ILE A 118 -15.92 12.49 -1.65
N ASN A 119 -17.09 12.77 -2.23
CA ASN A 119 -18.09 11.72 -2.52
C ASN A 119 -17.55 10.71 -3.54
N LEU A 120 -16.79 11.18 -4.53
CA LEU A 120 -16.13 10.31 -5.50
C LEU A 120 -15.06 9.43 -4.83
N ALA A 121 -14.22 10.01 -3.97
CA ALA A 121 -13.20 9.28 -3.22
C ALA A 121 -13.83 8.22 -2.30
N GLY A 122 -14.92 8.56 -1.59
CA GLY A 122 -15.68 7.61 -0.78
C GLY A 122 -16.25 6.44 -1.60
N SER A 123 -16.75 6.72 -2.81
CA SER A 123 -17.25 5.66 -3.71
C SER A 123 -16.12 4.75 -4.22
N ARG A 124 -14.93 5.31 -4.47
CA ARG A 124 -13.73 4.53 -4.84
C ARG A 124 -13.25 3.66 -3.70
N LEU A 125 -13.23 4.21 -2.48
CA LEU A 125 -12.90 3.44 -1.28
C LEU A 125 -13.83 2.25 -1.11
N LEU A 126 -15.15 2.44 -1.20
CA LEU A 126 -16.13 1.36 -1.10
C LEU A 126 -15.92 0.28 -2.18
N LYS A 127 -15.65 0.69 -3.41
CA LYS A 127 -15.31 -0.24 -4.49
C LYS A 127 -14.03 -1.04 -4.14
N LYS A 128 -12.99 -0.38 -3.63
CA LYS A 128 -11.74 -1.02 -3.25
C LYS A 128 -11.93 -2.01 -2.10
N GLU A 129 -12.75 -1.68 -1.12
CA GLU A 129 -13.13 -2.59 -0.03
C GLU A 129 -13.74 -3.88 -0.58
N GLN A 130 -14.71 -3.76 -1.49
CA GLN A 130 -15.35 -4.92 -2.12
C GLN A 130 -14.36 -5.77 -2.91
N GLU A 131 -13.45 -5.15 -3.68
CA GLU A 131 -12.43 -5.86 -4.44
C GLU A 131 -11.45 -6.62 -3.53
N VAL A 132 -11.00 -6.01 -2.45
CA VAL A 132 -10.06 -6.64 -1.50
C VAL A 132 -10.72 -7.80 -0.78
N LEU A 133 -11.97 -7.63 -0.31
CA LEU A 133 -12.71 -8.68 0.35
C LEU A 133 -13.00 -9.86 -0.59
N LEU A 134 -13.37 -9.58 -1.85
CA LEU A 134 -13.58 -10.63 -2.86
C LEU A 134 -12.30 -11.44 -3.10
N LYS A 135 -11.16 -10.77 -3.32
CA LYS A 135 -9.86 -11.44 -3.49
C LYS A 135 -9.49 -12.30 -2.29
N ALA A 136 -9.78 -11.83 -1.07
CA ALA A 136 -9.52 -12.61 0.15
C ALA A 136 -10.39 -13.88 0.21
N VAL A 137 -11.68 -13.80 -0.18
CA VAL A 137 -12.57 -14.99 -0.28
C VAL A 137 -12.06 -15.96 -1.33
N GLU A 138 -11.68 -15.49 -2.51
CA GLU A 138 -11.15 -16.32 -3.59
C GLU A 138 -9.86 -17.04 -3.17
N ALA A 139 -8.92 -16.33 -2.56
CA ALA A 139 -7.67 -16.90 -2.07
C ALA A 139 -7.92 -17.95 -0.97
N TYR A 140 -8.79 -17.66 -0.01
CA TYR A 140 -9.14 -18.58 1.06
C TYR A 140 -9.82 -19.87 0.53
N SER A 141 -10.78 -19.69 -0.39
CA SER A 141 -11.48 -20.81 -1.02
C SER A 141 -10.55 -21.68 -1.87
N GLY A 142 -9.62 -21.02 -2.60
CA GLY A 142 -8.56 -21.71 -3.35
C GLY A 142 -7.65 -22.54 -2.47
N LEU A 143 -7.25 -22.01 -1.31
CA LEU A 143 -6.44 -22.74 -0.33
C LEU A 143 -7.18 -23.98 0.20
N ILE A 144 -8.47 -23.85 0.56
CA ILE A 144 -9.29 -24.98 1.00
C ILE A 144 -9.39 -26.05 -0.08
N LEU A 145 -9.65 -25.64 -1.34
CA LEU A 145 -9.75 -26.55 -2.47
C LEU A 145 -8.42 -27.30 -2.68
N ALA A 146 -7.30 -26.58 -2.70
CA ALA A 146 -5.97 -27.18 -2.86
C ALA A 146 -5.67 -28.21 -1.76
N ASN A 147 -5.97 -27.88 -0.49
CA ASN A 147 -5.80 -28.81 0.63
C ASN A 147 -6.67 -30.06 0.51
N LYS A 148 -7.93 -29.91 0.07
CA LYS A 148 -8.82 -31.05 -0.16
C LYS A 148 -8.30 -31.92 -1.29
N THR A 149 -7.88 -31.33 -2.40
CA THR A 149 -7.30 -32.04 -3.56
C THR A 149 -6.05 -32.81 -3.14
N LEU A 150 -5.16 -32.19 -2.37
CA LEU A 150 -3.97 -32.86 -1.84
C LEU A 150 -4.35 -34.10 -1.01
N LYS A 151 -5.32 -33.96 -0.08
CA LYS A 151 -5.78 -35.10 0.74
C LYS A 151 -6.41 -36.24 -0.08
N ILE A 152 -7.16 -35.88 -1.13
CA ILE A 152 -7.74 -36.88 -2.05
C ILE A 152 -6.63 -37.63 -2.79
N ASN A 153 -5.66 -36.88 -3.37
CA ASN A 153 -4.56 -37.48 -4.10
C ASN A 153 -3.69 -38.40 -3.20
N GLN A 154 -3.42 -38.00 -1.96
CA GLN A 154 -2.73 -38.82 -1.00
C GLN A 154 -3.48 -40.12 -0.69
N ARG A 155 -4.82 -40.05 -0.52
CA ARG A 155 -5.63 -41.25 -0.32
C ARG A 155 -5.65 -42.16 -1.54
N ASN A 156 -5.74 -41.59 -2.74
CA ASN A 156 -5.68 -42.32 -3.99
C ASN A 156 -4.32 -43.02 -4.15
N LEU A 157 -3.21 -42.33 -3.86
CA LEU A 157 -1.88 -42.91 -3.88
C LEU A 157 -1.79 -44.13 -2.93
N ASN A 158 -2.19 -43.98 -1.67
CA ASN A 158 -2.19 -45.06 -0.71
C ASN A 158 -3.08 -46.25 -1.16
N LEU A 159 -4.19 -45.99 -1.83
CA LEU A 159 -5.05 -47.02 -2.40
C LEU A 159 -4.35 -47.82 -3.50
N LEU A 160 -3.74 -47.10 -4.44
CA LEU A 160 -3.02 -47.70 -5.57
C LEU A 160 -1.79 -48.50 -5.08
N GLU A 161 -1.04 -47.98 -4.11
CA GLU A 161 0.09 -48.69 -3.50
C GLU A 161 -0.37 -50.02 -2.88
N ARG A 162 -1.48 -50.03 -2.14
CA ARG A 162 -2.05 -51.28 -1.59
C ARG A 162 -2.55 -52.23 -2.67
N GLN A 163 -3.09 -51.70 -3.77
CA GLN A 163 -3.53 -52.49 -4.92
C GLN A 163 -2.34 -53.17 -5.59
N VAL A 164 -1.25 -52.45 -5.84
CA VAL A 164 0.00 -53.01 -6.38
C VAL A 164 0.57 -54.07 -5.45
N GLU A 165 0.62 -53.80 -4.14
CA GLU A 165 1.09 -54.80 -3.12
C GLU A 165 0.24 -56.08 -3.17
N THR A 166 -1.11 -55.92 -3.20
CA THR A 166 -2.02 -57.06 -3.30
C THR A 166 -1.83 -57.85 -4.60
N ASN A 167 -1.66 -57.14 -5.72
CA ASN A 167 -1.44 -57.80 -7.01
C ASN A 167 -0.07 -58.49 -7.08
N ARG A 168 0.97 -57.95 -6.44
CA ARG A 168 2.27 -58.61 -6.29
C ARG A 168 2.13 -59.93 -5.51
N ALA A 169 1.38 -59.92 -4.39
CA ALA A 169 1.15 -61.16 -3.61
C ALA A 169 0.30 -62.19 -4.40
N ARG A 170 -0.59 -61.76 -5.29
CA ARG A 170 -1.37 -62.62 -6.20
C ARG A 170 -0.49 -63.23 -7.30
N LEU A 171 0.45 -62.45 -7.85
CA LEU A 171 1.41 -62.92 -8.84
C LEU A 171 2.30 -64.04 -8.21
N GLU A 172 2.81 -63.84 -7.02
CA GLU A 172 3.61 -64.85 -6.29
C GLU A 172 2.87 -66.14 -6.09
N ARG A 173 1.54 -66.11 -5.95
CA ARG A 173 0.66 -67.25 -5.84
C ARG A 173 0.22 -67.83 -7.19
N GLY A 174 0.68 -67.25 -8.32
CA GLY A 174 0.32 -67.68 -9.65
C GLY A 174 -1.14 -67.34 -10.10
N GLN A 175 -1.79 -66.41 -9.38
CA GLN A 175 -3.21 -66.04 -9.62
C GLN A 175 -3.40 -64.99 -10.72
N ILE A 176 -2.37 -64.26 -11.03
CA ILE A 176 -2.35 -63.23 -12.09
C ILE A 176 -1.05 -63.31 -12.86
N THR A 177 -1.02 -62.67 -14.05
CA THR A 177 0.17 -62.63 -14.90
C THR A 177 1.02 -61.36 -14.58
N LEU A 178 2.30 -61.39 -15.07
CA LEU A 178 3.17 -60.25 -14.94
C LEU A 178 2.60 -59.01 -15.71
N SER A 179 1.87 -59.26 -16.80
CA SER A 179 1.19 -58.21 -17.56
C SER A 179 0.08 -57.54 -16.74
N ASP A 180 -0.68 -58.31 -15.96
CA ASP A 180 -1.74 -57.79 -15.06
C ASP A 180 -1.15 -56.96 -13.94
N LEU A 181 0.00 -57.34 -13.39
CA LEU A 181 0.72 -56.54 -12.38
C LEU A 181 1.23 -55.23 -13.00
N ALA A 182 1.73 -55.21 -14.23
CA ALA A 182 2.24 -54.03 -14.89
C ALA A 182 1.16 -53.01 -15.23
N GLN A 183 -0.12 -53.43 -15.32
CA GLN A 183 -1.28 -52.58 -15.54
C GLN A 183 -1.91 -52.00 -14.25
N SER A 184 -1.47 -52.49 -13.11
CA SER A 184 -2.02 -52.06 -11.81
C SER A 184 -1.26 -50.88 -11.21
#